data_3884cc90ec739d6b53401eb2f879c412
#
_entry.id   3884cc90ec739d6b53401eb2f879c412
#
_cell.length_a   1.000
_cell.length_b   1.000
_cell.length_c   1.000
_cell.angle_alpha   90.00
_cell.angle_beta   90.00
_cell.angle_gamma   90.00
#
_symmetry.space_group_name_H-M   'P 1'
#
loop_
_entity.id
_entity.type
_entity.pdbx_description
1 polymer ?
#
loop_
_entity_poly.entity_id
_entity_poly.type
_entity_poly.pdbx_seq_one_letter_code
_entity_poly.pdbx_strand_id
1 'polypeptide(L)'
;MTPVRRVVFLDRDGVVTVPREVSGKGYAARAVSELRFYDDAAESVLRLKAAGFDVVIVTNQPDVSAGLITQPVLDDIHDVVATHLEVDRIRTCTHLAVDACQCRKPQPGLLIEENLEKKLSFASSWMVGDRDSDIE
;
A
#
# COMPACT_ATOMS: atom_id res chain seq x y z
N MET A 1 -28.29 -10.93 4.63
CA MET A 1 -27.22 -11.22 3.67
C MET A 1 -26.19 -10.10 3.74
N THR A 2 -24.93 -10.42 4.02
CA THR A 2 -23.87 -9.42 4.10
C THR A 2 -23.49 -9.00 2.68
N PRO A 3 -23.50 -7.70 2.35
CA PRO A 3 -23.06 -7.22 1.04
C PRO A 3 -21.62 -7.62 0.79
N VAL A 4 -21.28 -7.97 -0.45
CA VAL A 4 -19.91 -8.25 -0.83
C VAL A 4 -19.14 -6.92 -0.88
N ARG A 5 -18.00 -6.87 -0.21
CA ARG A 5 -17.19 -5.66 -0.15
C ARG A 5 -16.54 -5.36 -1.50
N ARG A 6 -16.51 -4.09 -1.84
CA ARG A 6 -15.74 -3.57 -2.95
C ARG A 6 -14.53 -2.83 -2.38
N VAL A 7 -13.36 -3.15 -2.87
CA VAL A 7 -12.10 -2.61 -2.33
C VAL A 7 -11.33 -1.88 -3.42
N VAL A 8 -10.79 -0.72 -3.09
CA VAL A 8 -9.75 -0.09 -3.90
C VAL A 8 -8.43 -0.36 -3.20
N PHE A 9 -7.56 -1.10 -3.88
CA PHE A 9 -6.21 -1.37 -3.43
C PHE A 9 -5.29 -0.30 -4.01
N LEU A 10 -4.56 0.39 -3.15
CA LEU A 10 -3.63 1.44 -3.54
C LEU A 10 -2.21 1.02 -3.21
N ASP A 11 -1.28 1.25 -4.13
CA ASP A 11 0.13 1.26 -3.79
C ASP A 11 0.40 2.48 -2.89
N ARG A 12 1.50 2.43 -2.13
CA ARG A 12 1.88 3.54 -1.26
C ARG A 12 2.74 4.55 -2.01
N ASP A 13 3.97 4.17 -2.33
CA ASP A 13 4.94 5.08 -2.94
C ASP A 13 4.62 5.33 -4.42
N GLY A 14 4.47 6.59 -4.80
CA GLY A 14 4.08 6.98 -6.14
C GLY A 14 2.58 7.11 -6.35
N VAL A 15 1.76 6.73 -5.38
CA VAL A 15 0.29 6.85 -5.44
C VAL A 15 -0.23 7.74 -4.31
N VAL A 16 0.09 7.45 -3.06
CA VAL A 16 -0.35 8.27 -1.91
C VAL A 16 0.81 9.00 -1.25
N THR A 17 2.02 8.45 -1.29
CA THR A 17 3.22 9.12 -0.80
C THR A 17 4.17 9.42 -1.94
N VAL A 18 4.85 10.56 -1.84
CA VAL A 18 5.83 11.00 -2.83
C VAL A 18 7.16 10.30 -2.57
N PRO A 19 7.70 9.52 -3.53
CA PRO A 19 9.00 8.88 -3.35
C PRO A 19 10.10 9.92 -3.16
N ARG A 20 11.10 9.61 -2.31
CA ARG A 20 12.31 10.44 -2.23
C ARG A 20 13.10 10.27 -3.53
N GLU A 21 13.61 11.36 -4.04
CA GLU A 21 14.42 11.34 -5.24
C GLU A 21 15.89 11.53 -4.89
N VAL A 22 16.72 10.54 -5.24
CA VAL A 22 18.17 10.59 -5.05
C VAL A 22 18.82 10.15 -6.36
N SER A 23 19.61 11.03 -6.94
CA SER A 23 20.32 10.77 -8.21
C SER A 23 19.37 10.28 -9.33
N GLY A 24 18.19 10.87 -9.43
CA GLY A 24 17.19 10.53 -10.45
C GLY A 24 16.38 9.26 -10.20
N LYS A 25 16.57 8.60 -9.04
CA LYS A 25 15.82 7.40 -8.66
C LYS A 25 14.89 7.70 -7.50
N GLY A 26 13.70 7.10 -7.52
CA GLY A 26 12.73 7.20 -6.45
C GLY A 26 12.98 6.12 -5.38
N TYR A 27 12.96 6.54 -4.12
CA TYR A 27 13.11 5.65 -2.96
C TYR A 27 12.00 5.88 -1.96
N ALA A 28 11.60 4.82 -1.26
CA ALA A 28 10.67 4.92 -0.15
C ALA A 28 11.27 5.75 1.00
N ALA A 29 10.42 6.44 1.75
CA ALA A 29 10.85 7.13 2.95
C ALA A 29 11.44 6.13 3.96
N ARG A 30 12.56 6.51 4.57
CA ARG A 30 13.27 5.69 5.56
C ARG A 30 13.12 6.22 6.98
N ALA A 31 12.36 7.29 7.15
CA ALA A 31 12.01 7.85 8.45
C ALA A 31 10.69 8.61 8.31
N VAL A 32 9.97 8.79 9.41
CA VAL A 32 8.72 9.58 9.40
C VAL A 32 8.99 10.99 8.88
N SER A 33 10.14 11.58 9.24
CA SER A 33 10.51 12.92 8.80
C SER A 33 10.69 13.08 7.29
N GLU A 34 10.88 11.98 6.57
CA GLU A 34 11.04 11.98 5.12
C GLU A 34 9.72 11.75 4.39
N LEU A 35 8.66 11.43 5.13
CA LEU A 35 7.37 11.09 4.56
C LEU A 35 6.67 12.33 4.01
N ARG A 36 6.24 12.26 2.76
CA ARG A 36 5.47 13.32 2.11
C ARG A 36 4.27 12.70 1.40
N PHE A 37 3.12 13.33 1.55
CA PHE A 37 1.89 12.90 0.87
C PHE A 37 1.64 13.77 -0.35
N TYR A 38 1.02 13.17 -1.39
CA TYR A 38 0.43 13.98 -2.44
C TYR A 38 -0.70 14.82 -1.85
N ASP A 39 -0.84 16.05 -2.31
CA ASP A 39 -1.78 17.02 -1.75
C ASP A 39 -3.24 16.54 -1.76
N ASP A 40 -3.60 15.74 -2.76
CA ASP A 40 -4.96 15.24 -2.95
C ASP A 40 -5.20 13.83 -2.39
N ALA A 41 -4.18 13.20 -1.79
CA ALA A 41 -4.29 11.80 -1.37
C ALA A 41 -5.39 11.58 -0.32
N ALA A 42 -5.40 12.38 0.74
CA ALA A 42 -6.39 12.22 1.82
C ALA A 42 -7.83 12.46 1.31
N GLU A 43 -8.03 13.48 0.49
CA GLU A 43 -9.33 13.76 -0.09
C GLU A 43 -9.79 12.64 -1.02
N SER A 44 -8.88 12.10 -1.83
CA SER A 44 -9.19 11.01 -2.74
C SER A 44 -9.63 9.75 -1.99
N VAL A 45 -8.94 9.39 -0.90
CA VAL A 45 -9.33 8.26 -0.05
C VAL A 45 -10.71 8.48 0.54
N LEU A 46 -10.97 9.69 1.06
CA LEU A 46 -12.28 10.02 1.64
C LEU A 46 -13.40 9.89 0.60
N ARG A 47 -13.16 10.34 -0.62
CA ARG A 47 -14.14 10.22 -1.72
C ARG A 47 -14.41 8.77 -2.12
N LEU A 48 -13.38 7.93 -2.14
CA LEU A 48 -13.54 6.50 -2.40
C LEU A 48 -14.37 5.81 -1.32
N LYS A 49 -14.11 6.13 -0.07
CA LYS A 49 -14.89 5.59 1.06
C LYS A 49 -16.34 6.06 1.02
N ALA A 50 -16.57 7.33 0.70
CA ALA A 50 -17.92 7.87 0.53
C ALA A 50 -18.69 7.20 -0.62
N ALA A 51 -17.98 6.72 -1.64
CA ALA A 51 -18.58 5.99 -2.76
C ALA A 51 -18.84 4.51 -2.43
N GLY A 52 -18.55 4.06 -1.22
CA GLY A 52 -18.85 2.69 -0.76
C GLY A 52 -17.71 1.71 -0.90
N PHE A 53 -16.48 2.17 -1.18
CA PHE A 53 -15.30 1.31 -1.23
C PHE A 53 -14.60 1.28 0.13
N ASP A 54 -14.07 0.10 0.48
CA ASP A 54 -12.99 0.04 1.46
C ASP A 54 -11.69 0.41 0.73
N VAL A 55 -10.77 1.04 1.42
CA VAL A 55 -9.47 1.44 0.85
C VAL A 55 -8.37 0.73 1.61
N VAL A 56 -7.59 -0.06 0.90
CA VAL A 56 -6.50 -0.86 1.47
C VAL A 56 -5.22 -0.54 0.71
N ILE A 57 -4.17 -0.18 1.44
CA ILE A 57 -2.85 0.01 0.84
C ILE A 57 -2.16 -1.36 0.77
N VAL A 58 -1.61 -1.69 -0.40
CA VAL A 58 -0.80 -2.89 -0.62
C VAL A 58 0.55 -2.45 -1.18
N THR A 59 1.62 -2.71 -0.44
CA THR A 59 2.92 -2.13 -0.76
C THR A 59 4.07 -3.12 -0.58
N ASN A 60 5.04 -3.06 -1.50
CA ASN A 60 6.33 -3.74 -1.35
C ASN A 60 7.28 -2.78 -0.63
N GLN A 61 7.86 -3.23 0.49
CA GLN A 61 8.81 -2.44 1.28
C GLN A 61 10.05 -3.29 1.58
N PRO A 62 10.89 -3.53 0.57
CA PRO A 62 12.06 -4.42 0.71
C PRO A 62 13.18 -3.85 1.59
N ASP A 63 13.15 -2.55 1.91
CA ASP A 63 14.17 -1.91 2.73
C ASP A 63 14.33 -2.55 4.10
N VAL A 64 13.29 -3.17 4.64
CA VAL A 64 13.37 -3.89 5.92
C VAL A 64 14.28 -5.11 5.79
N SER A 65 14.03 -5.98 4.80
CA SER A 65 14.88 -7.16 4.56
C SER A 65 16.26 -6.81 4.07
N ALA A 66 16.41 -5.67 3.41
CA ALA A 66 17.72 -5.16 2.97
C ALA A 66 18.53 -4.54 4.13
N GLY A 67 17.96 -4.40 5.31
CA GLY A 67 18.63 -3.83 6.49
C GLY A 67 18.76 -2.32 6.47
N LEU A 68 18.00 -1.64 5.61
CA LEU A 68 18.06 -0.19 5.44
C LEU A 68 17.16 0.56 6.42
N ILE A 69 16.09 -0.09 6.90
CA ILE A 69 15.23 0.38 7.98
C ILE A 69 14.85 -0.80 8.87
N THR A 70 14.39 -0.50 10.08
CA THR A 70 13.88 -1.53 10.99
C THR A 70 12.36 -1.67 10.84
N GLN A 71 11.82 -2.81 11.27
CA GLN A 71 10.36 -3.01 11.29
C GLN A 71 9.65 -1.95 12.15
N PRO A 72 10.12 -1.58 13.37
CA PRO A 72 9.49 -0.50 14.14
C PRO A 72 9.43 0.83 13.40
N VAL A 73 10.46 1.19 12.64
CA VAL A 73 10.45 2.43 11.83
C VAL A 73 9.39 2.35 10.74
N LEU A 74 9.28 1.21 10.06
CA LEU A 74 8.24 1.00 9.05
C LEU A 74 6.84 1.09 9.68
N ASP A 75 6.66 0.50 10.86
CA ASP A 75 5.39 0.56 11.59
C ASP A 75 5.02 2.01 11.95
N ASP A 76 5.98 2.81 12.38
CA ASP A 76 5.77 4.23 12.67
C ASP A 76 5.36 5.01 11.41
N ILE A 77 6.01 4.74 10.28
CA ILE A 77 5.65 5.34 8.99
C ILE A 77 4.21 4.97 8.63
N HIS A 78 3.85 3.70 8.76
CA HIS A 78 2.50 3.24 8.42
C HIS A 78 1.44 3.76 9.39
N ASP A 79 1.76 3.98 10.66
CA ASP A 79 0.84 4.62 11.59
C ASP A 79 0.52 6.05 11.14
N VAL A 80 1.52 6.80 10.68
CA VAL A 80 1.31 8.15 10.15
C VAL A 80 0.48 8.10 8.87
N VAL A 81 0.79 7.16 7.97
CA VAL A 81 0.03 6.99 6.71
C VAL A 81 -1.43 6.67 7.01
N ALA A 82 -1.69 5.73 7.90
CA ALA A 82 -3.05 5.32 8.26
C ALA A 82 -3.84 6.47 8.92
N THR A 83 -3.20 7.23 9.79
CA THR A 83 -3.83 8.36 10.47
C THR A 83 -4.14 9.50 9.51
N HIS A 84 -3.22 9.81 8.62
CA HIS A 84 -3.39 10.92 7.66
C HIS A 84 -4.44 10.62 6.59
N LEU A 85 -4.45 9.39 6.07
CA LEU A 85 -5.33 8.99 4.96
C LEU A 85 -6.63 8.34 5.42
N GLU A 86 -6.69 7.85 6.65
CA GLU A 86 -7.84 7.11 7.20
C GLU A 86 -8.20 5.89 6.33
N VAL A 87 -7.18 5.19 5.82
CA VAL A 87 -7.38 3.94 5.08
C VAL A 87 -7.83 2.83 6.03
N ASP A 88 -8.49 1.83 5.49
CA ASP A 88 -9.02 0.72 6.30
C ASP A 88 -7.93 -0.23 6.79
N ARG A 89 -6.93 -0.51 5.95
CA ARG A 89 -5.78 -1.36 6.29
C ARG A 89 -4.58 -1.04 5.42
N ILE A 90 -3.40 -1.42 5.92
CA ILE A 90 -2.16 -1.42 5.15
C ILE A 90 -1.61 -2.84 5.20
N ARG A 91 -1.42 -3.46 4.03
CA ARG A 91 -0.81 -4.78 3.92
C ARG A 91 0.53 -4.65 3.21
N THR A 92 1.56 -5.24 3.79
CA THR A 92 2.94 -4.99 3.39
C THR A 92 3.69 -6.30 3.13
N CYS A 93 4.45 -6.33 2.04
CA CYS A 93 5.47 -7.33 1.81
C CYS A 93 6.84 -6.69 2.03
N THR A 94 7.63 -7.23 2.94
CA THR A 94 8.97 -6.72 3.27
C THR A 94 10.09 -7.54 2.65
N HIS A 95 9.75 -8.58 1.89
CA HIS A 95 10.74 -9.48 1.30
C HIS A 95 11.46 -8.83 0.11
N LEU A 96 12.67 -9.36 -0.17
CA LEU A 96 13.41 -9.04 -1.39
C LEU A 96 12.86 -9.88 -2.55
N ALA A 97 13.11 -9.44 -3.79
CA ALA A 97 12.70 -10.19 -4.97
C ALA A 97 13.30 -11.60 -5.00
N VAL A 98 14.53 -11.76 -4.51
CA VAL A 98 15.25 -13.04 -4.44
C VAL A 98 14.58 -14.03 -3.49
N ASP A 99 13.78 -13.57 -2.53
CA ASP A 99 13.07 -14.43 -1.57
C ASP A 99 11.94 -15.22 -2.23
N ALA A 100 11.51 -14.84 -3.44
CA ALA A 100 10.47 -15.51 -4.22
C ALA A 100 9.20 -15.79 -3.41
N CYS A 101 8.79 -14.84 -2.56
CA CYS A 101 7.59 -14.95 -1.74
C CYS A 101 6.33 -14.79 -2.60
N GLN A 102 5.17 -15.12 -2.03
CA GLN A 102 3.89 -14.97 -2.71
C GLN A 102 3.19 -13.62 -2.43
N CYS A 103 3.72 -12.82 -1.50
CA CYS A 103 3.11 -11.53 -1.14
C CYS A 103 3.68 -10.35 -1.93
N ARG A 104 4.91 -10.45 -2.45
CA ARG A 104 5.53 -9.36 -3.22
C ARG A 104 4.84 -9.20 -4.57
N LYS A 105 4.35 -7.99 -4.86
CA LYS A 105 3.78 -7.70 -6.18
C LYS A 105 4.81 -7.99 -7.29
N PRO A 106 4.41 -8.58 -8.41
CA PRO A 106 3.05 -8.81 -8.90
C PRO A 106 2.32 -10.04 -8.32
N GLN A 107 2.90 -10.75 -7.36
CA GLN A 107 2.20 -11.87 -6.72
C GLN A 107 0.97 -11.34 -5.95
N PRO A 108 -0.16 -12.06 -5.98
CA PRO A 108 -1.42 -11.56 -5.39
C PRO A 108 -1.58 -11.84 -3.90
N GLY A 109 -0.52 -12.25 -3.19
CA GLY A 109 -0.62 -12.69 -1.80
C GLY A 109 -1.28 -11.68 -0.87
N LEU A 110 -0.95 -10.39 -1.00
CA LEU A 110 -1.53 -9.35 -0.15
C LEU A 110 -3.04 -9.18 -0.40
N LEU A 111 -3.47 -9.30 -1.65
CA LEU A 111 -4.90 -9.23 -2.00
C LEU A 111 -5.64 -10.45 -1.48
N ILE A 112 -5.02 -11.62 -1.55
CA ILE A 112 -5.58 -12.87 -1.04
C ILE A 112 -5.73 -12.80 0.48
N GLU A 113 -4.74 -12.27 1.20
CA GLU A 113 -4.83 -12.06 2.66
C GLU A 113 -6.01 -11.19 3.03
N GLU A 114 -6.25 -10.12 2.29
CA GLU A 114 -7.40 -9.24 2.55
C GLU A 114 -8.72 -9.99 2.37
N ASN A 115 -8.84 -10.80 1.31
CA ASN A 115 -10.03 -11.61 1.05
C ASN A 115 -10.25 -12.70 2.11
N LEU A 116 -9.18 -13.31 2.63
CA LEU A 116 -9.27 -14.32 3.68
C LEU A 116 -9.74 -13.73 5.00
N GLU A 117 -9.31 -12.52 5.32
CA GLU A 117 -9.70 -11.83 6.55
C GLU A 117 -11.11 -11.25 6.45
N LYS A 118 -11.44 -10.63 5.32
CA LYS A 118 -12.77 -10.07 5.03
C LYS A 118 -13.10 -10.28 3.56
N LYS A 119 -14.08 -11.11 3.28
CA LYS A 119 -14.51 -11.40 1.90
C LYS A 119 -14.78 -10.14 1.10
N LEU A 120 -14.30 -10.12 -0.14
CA LEU A 120 -14.48 -9.03 -1.07
C LEU A 120 -14.84 -9.55 -2.46
N SER A 121 -15.36 -8.67 -3.31
CA SER A 121 -15.58 -8.97 -4.73
C SER A 121 -14.39 -8.46 -5.53
N PHE A 122 -13.53 -9.36 -6.02
CA PHE A 122 -12.43 -8.97 -6.90
C PHE A 122 -12.95 -8.34 -8.19
N ALA A 123 -14.09 -8.84 -8.72
CA ALA A 123 -14.68 -8.31 -9.95
C ALA A 123 -15.14 -6.85 -9.82
N SER A 124 -15.46 -6.40 -8.61
CA SER A 124 -15.92 -5.03 -8.32
C SER A 124 -14.87 -4.21 -7.59
N SER A 125 -13.63 -4.69 -7.55
CA SER A 125 -12.53 -4.04 -6.86
C SER A 125 -11.48 -3.55 -7.87
N TRP A 126 -10.62 -2.62 -7.44
CA TRP A 126 -9.66 -1.95 -8.29
C TRP A 126 -8.28 -1.96 -7.67
N MET A 127 -7.25 -2.00 -8.51
CA MET A 127 -5.87 -1.80 -8.10
C MET A 127 -5.32 -0.56 -8.79
N VAL A 128 -4.74 0.34 -8.02
CA VAL A 128 -4.11 1.57 -8.50
C VAL A 128 -2.64 1.56 -8.12
N GLY A 129 -1.77 1.65 -9.11
CA GLY A 129 -0.33 1.65 -8.91
C GLY A 129 0.38 2.43 -10.00
N ASP A 130 1.65 2.74 -9.77
CA ASP A 130 2.49 3.51 -10.69
C ASP A 130 3.50 2.65 -11.46
N ARG A 131 3.52 1.34 -11.22
CA ARG A 131 4.44 0.39 -11.86
C ARG A 131 3.68 -0.78 -12.47
N ASP A 132 4.28 -1.42 -13.48
CA ASP A 132 3.71 -2.61 -14.11
C ASP A 132 3.46 -3.73 -13.09
N SER A 133 4.37 -3.90 -12.12
CA SER A 133 4.23 -4.92 -11.07
C SER A 133 3.00 -4.74 -10.17
N ASP A 134 2.37 -3.57 -10.18
CA ASP A 134 1.13 -3.35 -9.42
C ASP A 134 -0.08 -4.00 -10.07
N ILE A 135 -0.05 -4.20 -11.39
CA ILE A 135 -1.23 -4.60 -12.18
C ILE A 135 -1.03 -5.87 -13.02
N GLU A 136 0.15 -6.47 -12.99
CA GLU A 136 0.43 -7.72 -13.73
C GLU A 136 -0.34 -8.93 -13.21
#